data_af03a1288bef93f695031a4a484fc9e4
#
_entry.id   af03a1288bef93f695031a4a484fc9e4
#
_cell.length_a   1.000
_cell.length_b   1.000
_cell.length_c   1.000
_cell.angle_alpha   90.00
_cell.angle_beta   90.00
_cell.angle_gamma   90.00
#
_symmetry.space_group_name_H-M   'P 1'
#
loop_
_entity.id
_entity.type
_entity.pdbx_description
1 polymer ?
#
loop_
_entity_poly.entity_id
_entity_poly.type
_entity_poly.pdbx_seq_one_letter_code
_entity_poly.pdbx_strand_id
1 'polypeptide(L)'
;MLLLAVAAHGQNQSYTASTESFPNPDRGFYRYSSSGSSTSYSFISASTLSSYRAQNVSVIQRIFYLQQFTSTAISSTFLANMQTDFNTIRNAGMKVMIRFAYSNSESAAVLDATKTQMLAHIQQVAPIILANKDIISMYQYGWIGCWGENYYTSQVADFGNGDYTQYTTTQWANRKQILDAMLAATPIEIPIQVRYLFYKQKLYPTGNNRIGFYNDAFLGEWGDSGMFLVNNINSAPSATDSNYLIAQTENLPMTGETNQINAPRTDCANAMIELNKYNWSLMNKDYLTANITSWTSQGCFTEIERKLGYRFELLNSSFSNNTLTVNLQNSGYANVYKSRKAFVVLKNTATNTEYSVEISSDIKAWKKTSAIQLTKSLAGLVPNGTYQLYLNLPDPTLTNPLFSIRCANTGTWDATKGYNNLNQTVTITSSTTTDPVVTTPVVTTPVITTPVVTTPIVTTPVVLPVEILFIGNTTLVLNNLPSTNYTIKVYNLNGRVKATSTDLTYLRRGYYVVKVDCNGVTYSKNIYKQ
;
A
#
# COMPACT_ATOMS: atom_id res chain seq x y z
N MET A 1 -19.51 -58.04 -8.22
CA MET A 1 -19.70 -56.61 -7.87
C MET A 1 -18.46 -55.85 -8.31
N LEU A 2 -18.51 -55.21 -9.49
CA LEU A 2 -17.37 -54.54 -10.07
C LEU A 2 -17.28 -53.17 -9.38
N LEU A 3 -16.25 -52.93 -8.56
CA LEU A 3 -15.92 -51.59 -8.09
C LEU A 3 -15.35 -50.80 -9.28
N LEU A 4 -16.13 -49.91 -9.86
CA LEU A 4 -15.60 -48.87 -10.71
C LEU A 4 -14.78 -47.89 -9.82
N ALA A 5 -13.46 -48.01 -9.89
CA ALA A 5 -12.58 -46.97 -9.41
C ALA A 5 -12.77 -45.72 -10.31
N VAL A 6 -13.55 -44.76 -9.85
CA VAL A 6 -13.60 -43.44 -10.49
C VAL A 6 -12.25 -42.80 -10.28
N ALA A 7 -11.39 -42.85 -11.29
CA ALA A 7 -10.16 -42.07 -11.30
C ALA A 7 -10.55 -40.61 -11.15
N ALA A 8 -10.12 -39.97 -10.06
CA ALA A 8 -10.28 -38.55 -9.86
C ALA A 8 -9.44 -37.83 -10.92
N HIS A 9 -10.04 -37.54 -12.06
CA HIS A 9 -9.43 -36.70 -13.07
C HIS A 9 -9.30 -35.29 -12.48
N GLY A 10 -8.08 -34.76 -12.41
CA GLY A 10 -7.82 -33.39 -11.98
C GLY A 10 -8.61 -32.44 -12.87
N GLN A 11 -9.37 -31.53 -12.26
CA GLN A 11 -10.06 -30.46 -13.00
C GLN A 11 -9.05 -29.39 -13.38
N ASN A 12 -8.89 -29.15 -14.69
CA ASN A 12 -8.08 -28.10 -15.24
C ASN A 12 -8.98 -26.99 -15.81
N GLN A 13 -8.67 -25.72 -15.50
CA GLN A 13 -9.36 -24.57 -16.04
C GLN A 13 -8.34 -23.61 -16.65
N SER A 14 -8.59 -23.15 -17.88
CA SER A 14 -7.83 -22.07 -18.53
C SER A 14 -8.64 -20.78 -18.54
N TYR A 15 -7.97 -19.63 -18.52
CA TYR A 15 -8.62 -18.32 -18.47
C TYR A 15 -8.20 -17.47 -19.65
N THR A 16 -9.17 -16.76 -20.24
CA THR A 16 -8.91 -15.81 -21.33
C THR A 16 -8.59 -14.44 -20.73
N ALA A 17 -7.46 -13.86 -21.12
CA ALA A 17 -7.10 -12.50 -20.75
C ALA A 17 -8.12 -11.48 -21.32
N SER A 18 -8.45 -10.46 -20.52
CA SER A 18 -9.34 -9.38 -20.90
C SER A 18 -8.56 -8.20 -21.44
N THR A 19 -9.08 -7.56 -22.50
CA THR A 19 -8.58 -6.27 -23.01
C THR A 19 -9.28 -5.07 -22.37
N GLU A 20 -10.18 -5.28 -21.42
CA GLU A 20 -10.93 -4.24 -20.72
C GLU A 20 -10.04 -3.40 -19.81
N SER A 21 -10.25 -2.09 -19.78
CA SER A 21 -9.77 -1.20 -18.71
C SER A 21 -10.77 -1.19 -17.56
N PHE A 22 -10.30 -1.24 -16.33
CA PHE A 22 -11.15 -1.19 -15.13
C PHE A 22 -10.35 -0.62 -13.93
N PRO A 23 -11.03 0.00 -12.96
CA PRO A 23 -10.37 0.54 -11.78
C PRO A 23 -9.98 -0.59 -10.81
N ASN A 24 -8.70 -0.66 -10.47
CA ASN A 24 -8.17 -1.45 -9.38
C ASN A 24 -7.49 -0.53 -8.35
N PRO A 25 -7.45 -0.84 -7.06
CA PRO A 25 -6.85 0.02 -6.06
C PRO A 25 -5.34 0.24 -6.30
N ASP A 26 -4.86 1.42 -5.95
CA ASP A 26 -3.43 1.77 -5.91
C ASP A 26 -2.70 1.69 -7.27
N ARG A 27 -3.38 1.85 -8.43
CA ARG A 27 -2.81 1.78 -9.78
C ARG A 27 -3.58 2.61 -10.82
N GLY A 28 -2.96 2.81 -11.99
CA GLY A 28 -3.62 3.36 -13.18
C GLY A 28 -3.47 4.87 -13.32
N PHE A 29 -4.33 5.50 -14.07
CA PHE A 29 -4.41 6.95 -14.08
C PHE A 29 -5.01 7.47 -12.77
N TYR A 30 -4.54 8.65 -12.32
CA TYR A 30 -5.18 9.38 -11.23
C TYR A 30 -5.70 10.74 -11.71
N ARG A 31 -6.64 11.32 -10.96
CA ARG A 31 -7.17 12.67 -11.18
C ARG A 31 -6.67 13.60 -10.08
N TYR A 32 -6.39 14.83 -10.48
CA TYR A 32 -5.97 15.89 -9.55
C TYR A 32 -7.18 16.51 -8.83
N SER A 33 -6.98 16.89 -7.58
CA SER A 33 -7.88 17.75 -6.81
C SER A 33 -7.13 18.51 -5.72
N SER A 34 -7.70 19.61 -5.23
CA SER A 34 -7.10 20.37 -4.13
C SER A 34 -8.16 20.88 -3.15
N SER A 35 -7.72 21.23 -1.94
CA SER A 35 -8.56 21.90 -0.95
C SER A 35 -8.85 23.37 -1.29
N GLY A 36 -8.30 23.87 -2.40
CA GLY A 36 -8.27 25.30 -2.74
C GLY A 36 -7.19 26.05 -1.99
N SER A 37 -6.76 27.16 -2.55
CA SER A 37 -5.71 28.04 -1.97
C SER A 37 -6.29 29.31 -1.34
N SER A 38 -7.63 29.46 -1.35
CA SER A 38 -8.36 30.57 -0.72
C SER A 38 -8.68 30.29 0.74
N THR A 39 -9.32 31.23 1.41
CA THR A 39 -9.84 31.09 2.77
C THR A 39 -10.99 30.07 2.87
N SER A 40 -11.64 29.74 1.75
CA SER A 40 -12.72 28.76 1.69
C SER A 40 -12.14 27.40 1.29
N TYR A 41 -12.49 26.36 2.07
CA TYR A 41 -12.11 24.99 1.78
C TYR A 41 -12.96 24.42 0.63
N SER A 42 -12.30 23.87 -0.39
CA SER A 42 -12.95 23.22 -1.53
C SER A 42 -13.07 21.72 -1.29
N PHE A 43 -14.26 21.24 -0.98
CA PHE A 43 -14.52 19.80 -0.78
C PHE A 43 -14.53 19.03 -2.10
N ILE A 44 -14.07 17.77 -2.06
CA ILE A 44 -14.29 16.83 -3.16
C ILE A 44 -15.71 16.24 -3.07
N SER A 45 -16.45 16.25 -4.19
CA SER A 45 -17.83 15.73 -4.20
C SER A 45 -17.88 14.23 -4.50
N ALA A 46 -18.88 13.53 -3.93
CA ALA A 46 -19.14 12.12 -4.23
C ALA A 46 -19.48 11.89 -5.72
N SER A 47 -20.20 12.82 -6.37
CA SER A 47 -20.52 12.74 -7.79
C SER A 47 -19.27 12.83 -8.68
N THR A 48 -18.32 13.72 -8.34
CA THR A 48 -17.02 13.81 -9.02
C THR A 48 -16.25 12.49 -8.92
N LEU A 49 -16.18 11.90 -7.72
CA LEU A 49 -15.48 10.63 -7.50
C LEU A 49 -16.15 9.47 -8.23
N SER A 50 -17.48 9.43 -8.28
CA SER A 50 -18.24 8.43 -9.05
C SER A 50 -17.94 8.55 -10.56
N SER A 51 -17.91 9.78 -11.09
CA SER A 51 -17.52 10.04 -12.48
C SER A 51 -16.09 9.59 -12.79
N TYR A 52 -15.14 9.79 -11.86
CA TYR A 52 -13.76 9.32 -12.01
C TYR A 52 -13.68 7.79 -12.04
N ARG A 53 -14.41 7.10 -11.16
CA ARG A 53 -14.44 5.63 -11.20
C ARG A 53 -15.02 5.10 -12.51
N ALA A 54 -16.06 5.73 -13.06
CA ALA A 54 -16.60 5.37 -14.37
C ALA A 54 -15.61 5.56 -15.53
N GLN A 55 -14.53 6.35 -15.31
CA GLN A 55 -13.41 6.56 -16.23
C GLN A 55 -12.18 5.68 -15.90
N ASN A 56 -12.38 4.57 -15.19
CA ASN A 56 -11.34 3.62 -14.77
C ASN A 56 -10.32 4.18 -13.77
N VAL A 57 -10.64 5.28 -13.06
CA VAL A 57 -9.78 5.88 -12.06
C VAL A 57 -10.18 5.39 -10.67
N SER A 58 -9.20 4.92 -9.90
CA SER A 58 -9.38 4.44 -8.52
C SER A 58 -8.59 5.24 -7.48
N VAL A 59 -7.73 6.15 -7.92
CA VAL A 59 -6.89 7.00 -7.07
C VAL A 59 -7.04 8.45 -7.48
N ILE A 60 -7.13 9.35 -6.48
CA ILE A 60 -7.00 10.78 -6.71
C ILE A 60 -5.73 11.30 -6.04
N GLN A 61 -5.14 12.36 -6.59
CA GLN A 61 -4.23 13.21 -5.86
C GLN A 61 -5.05 14.28 -5.15
N ARG A 62 -4.82 14.46 -3.85
CA ARG A 62 -5.42 15.53 -3.06
C ARG A 62 -4.33 16.42 -2.48
N ILE A 63 -4.18 17.65 -3.00
CA ILE A 63 -3.27 18.65 -2.45
C ILE A 63 -4.03 19.49 -1.43
N PHE A 64 -3.57 19.48 -0.19
CA PHE A 64 -4.07 20.33 0.88
C PHE A 64 -3.23 21.61 0.94
N TYR A 65 -3.80 22.71 0.47
CA TYR A 65 -3.11 24.01 0.50
C TYR A 65 -3.31 24.69 1.86
N LEU A 66 -2.19 24.97 2.52
CA LEU A 66 -2.11 25.56 3.85
C LEU A 66 -1.74 27.04 3.81
N GLN A 67 -2.08 27.75 2.74
CA GLN A 67 -1.67 29.14 2.49
C GLN A 67 -2.04 30.09 3.64
N GLN A 68 -3.21 29.89 4.26
CA GLN A 68 -3.67 30.71 5.39
C GLN A 68 -2.97 30.38 6.72
N PHE A 69 -2.12 29.35 6.77
CA PHE A 69 -1.45 28.88 7.99
C PHE A 69 0.07 29.03 7.93
N THR A 70 0.64 29.83 7.03
CA THR A 70 2.09 29.99 6.89
C THR A 70 2.78 30.45 8.18
N SER A 71 2.04 31.12 9.09
CA SER A 71 2.55 31.63 10.38
C SER A 71 1.72 31.20 11.60
N THR A 72 0.67 30.39 11.40
CA THR A 72 -0.22 29.95 12.48
C THR A 72 -0.44 28.44 12.43
N ALA A 73 -0.93 27.85 13.51
CA ALA A 73 -1.37 26.45 13.53
C ALA A 73 -2.52 26.23 12.53
N ILE A 74 -2.61 25.01 11.97
CA ILE A 74 -3.75 24.58 11.16
C ILE A 74 -4.98 24.60 12.05
N SER A 75 -6.07 25.23 11.59
CA SER A 75 -7.31 25.31 12.39
C SER A 75 -7.98 23.97 12.53
N SER A 76 -8.68 23.76 13.64
CA SER A 76 -9.49 22.55 13.87
C SER A 76 -10.56 22.34 12.79
N THR A 77 -11.12 23.43 12.25
CA THR A 77 -12.08 23.39 11.14
C THR A 77 -11.44 22.83 9.88
N PHE A 78 -10.22 23.26 9.52
CA PHE A 78 -9.51 22.73 8.33
C PHE A 78 -9.21 21.24 8.51
N LEU A 79 -8.74 20.82 9.69
CA LEU A 79 -8.48 19.42 10.01
C LEU A 79 -9.76 18.56 9.94
N ALA A 80 -10.91 19.09 10.41
CA ALA A 80 -12.21 18.42 10.29
C ALA A 80 -12.68 18.31 8.83
N ASN A 81 -12.42 19.33 8.01
CA ASN A 81 -12.73 19.32 6.58
C ASN A 81 -11.90 18.26 5.83
N MET A 82 -10.62 18.09 6.18
CA MET A 82 -9.78 17.00 5.65
C MET A 82 -10.40 15.63 5.97
N GLN A 83 -10.89 15.42 7.20
CA GLN A 83 -11.54 14.17 7.59
C GLN A 83 -12.82 13.93 6.78
N THR A 84 -13.59 14.98 6.48
CA THR A 84 -14.79 14.90 5.62
C THR A 84 -14.42 14.45 4.21
N ASP A 85 -13.36 15.01 3.61
CA ASP A 85 -12.85 14.56 2.31
C ASP A 85 -12.45 13.08 2.33
N PHE A 86 -11.68 12.65 3.33
CA PHE A 86 -11.29 11.25 3.46
C PHE A 86 -12.49 10.31 3.57
N ASN A 87 -13.53 10.70 4.31
CA ASN A 87 -14.77 9.92 4.41
C ASN A 87 -15.48 9.83 3.04
N THR A 88 -15.56 10.94 2.31
CA THR A 88 -16.17 11.00 0.96
C THR A 88 -15.41 10.09 -0.02
N ILE A 89 -14.07 10.14 -0.01
CA ILE A 89 -13.21 9.31 -0.85
C ILE A 89 -13.38 7.81 -0.51
N ARG A 90 -13.39 7.46 0.78
CA ARG A 90 -13.61 6.08 1.25
C ARG A 90 -14.95 5.53 0.79
N ASN A 91 -16.01 6.31 0.98
CA ASN A 91 -17.37 5.91 0.61
C ASN A 91 -17.54 5.73 -0.91
N ALA A 92 -16.77 6.48 -1.71
CA ALA A 92 -16.73 6.33 -3.16
C ALA A 92 -15.90 5.11 -3.63
N GLY A 93 -15.30 4.34 -2.74
CA GLY A 93 -14.44 3.20 -3.09
C GLY A 93 -13.13 3.62 -3.76
N MET A 94 -12.59 4.78 -3.42
CA MET A 94 -11.36 5.32 -4.00
C MET A 94 -10.24 5.43 -2.98
N LYS A 95 -9.00 5.39 -3.45
CA LYS A 95 -7.80 5.69 -2.68
C LYS A 95 -7.33 7.11 -2.97
N VAL A 96 -6.43 7.62 -2.13
CA VAL A 96 -5.92 8.99 -2.26
C VAL A 96 -4.40 9.04 -2.09
N MET A 97 -3.73 9.76 -2.96
CA MET A 97 -2.37 10.23 -2.82
C MET A 97 -2.43 11.64 -2.25
N ILE A 98 -1.78 11.88 -1.11
CA ILE A 98 -1.83 13.18 -0.43
C ILE A 98 -0.56 13.99 -0.64
N ARG A 99 -0.71 15.31 -0.74
CA ARG A 99 0.39 16.28 -0.73
C ARG A 99 -0.06 17.50 0.09
N PHE A 100 0.83 18.09 0.85
CA PHE A 100 0.63 19.40 1.50
C PHE A 100 1.52 20.42 0.84
N ALA A 101 0.98 21.61 0.61
CA ALA A 101 1.71 22.76 0.08
C ALA A 101 1.14 24.04 0.69
N TYR A 102 1.88 25.15 0.62
CA TYR A 102 1.41 26.44 1.12
C TYR A 102 0.97 27.38 -0.01
N SER A 103 1.47 27.18 -1.21
CA SER A 103 1.15 28.01 -2.35
C SER A 103 0.88 27.18 -3.60
N ASN A 104 -0.06 27.66 -4.42
CA ASN A 104 -0.35 27.16 -5.76
C ASN A 104 0.09 28.14 -6.86
N SER A 105 0.93 29.11 -6.55
CA SER A 105 1.44 30.10 -7.49
C SER A 105 2.85 30.52 -7.14
N GLU A 106 3.74 30.55 -8.12
CA GLU A 106 5.11 31.07 -7.98
C GLU A 106 5.15 32.56 -7.66
N SER A 107 4.10 33.30 -8.04
CA SER A 107 3.97 34.74 -7.75
C SER A 107 3.39 35.06 -6.38
N ALA A 108 3.11 34.05 -5.55
CA ALA A 108 2.63 34.28 -4.20
C ALA A 108 3.70 34.97 -3.35
N ALA A 109 3.30 35.95 -2.51
CA ALA A 109 4.22 36.68 -1.62
C ALA A 109 4.95 35.76 -0.62
N VAL A 110 4.31 34.67 -0.22
CA VAL A 110 4.88 33.62 0.64
C VAL A 110 4.60 32.27 -0.02
N LEU A 111 5.66 31.56 -0.39
CA LEU A 111 5.56 30.26 -1.07
C LEU A 111 5.41 29.09 -0.09
N ASP A 112 6.01 29.23 1.10
CA ASP A 112 5.99 28.20 2.13
C ASP A 112 6.21 28.79 3.54
N ALA A 113 5.91 27.99 4.56
CA ALA A 113 6.11 28.36 5.96
C ALA A 113 7.57 28.17 6.40
N THR A 114 7.91 28.67 7.59
CA THR A 114 9.21 28.39 8.21
C THR A 114 9.36 26.89 8.51
N LYS A 115 10.60 26.41 8.60
CA LYS A 115 10.90 25.04 8.99
C LYS A 115 10.20 24.62 10.30
N THR A 116 10.24 25.49 11.31
CA THR A 116 9.58 25.26 12.61
C THR A 116 8.08 25.06 12.44
N GLN A 117 7.44 25.90 11.63
CA GLN A 117 6.01 25.81 11.37
C GLN A 117 5.66 24.53 10.59
N MET A 118 6.46 24.18 9.57
CA MET A 118 6.28 22.91 8.83
C MET A 118 6.33 21.70 9.76
N LEU A 119 7.31 21.63 10.66
CA LEU A 119 7.44 20.54 11.63
C LEU A 119 6.22 20.47 12.56
N ALA A 120 5.71 21.63 13.01
CA ALA A 120 4.49 21.67 13.82
C ALA A 120 3.25 21.18 13.03
N HIS A 121 3.10 21.60 11.79
CA HIS A 121 1.99 21.16 10.91
C HIS A 121 2.03 19.66 10.61
N ILE A 122 3.22 19.08 10.37
CA ILE A 122 3.36 17.63 10.20
C ILE A 122 2.81 16.88 11.42
N GLN A 123 3.09 17.39 12.63
CA GLN A 123 2.54 16.78 13.86
C GLN A 123 1.01 16.96 13.97
N GLN A 124 0.47 18.11 13.52
CA GLN A 124 -0.97 18.34 13.57
C GLN A 124 -1.75 17.44 12.61
N VAL A 125 -1.22 17.12 11.43
CA VAL A 125 -1.90 16.25 10.46
C VAL A 125 -1.67 14.75 10.72
N ALA A 126 -0.67 14.38 11.52
CA ALA A 126 -0.32 12.99 11.79
C ALA A 126 -1.49 12.13 12.32
N PRO A 127 -2.32 12.59 13.27
CA PRO A 127 -3.48 11.82 13.74
C PRO A 127 -4.51 11.55 12.64
N ILE A 128 -4.72 12.50 11.73
CA ILE A 128 -5.65 12.36 10.61
C ILE A 128 -5.10 11.38 9.58
N ILE A 129 -3.80 11.44 9.27
CA ILE A 129 -3.13 10.47 8.39
C ILE A 129 -3.25 9.06 8.97
N LEU A 130 -3.02 8.90 10.27
CA LEU A 130 -3.14 7.61 10.97
C LEU A 130 -4.58 7.08 10.90
N ALA A 131 -5.58 7.92 11.15
CA ALA A 131 -7.00 7.54 11.13
C ALA A 131 -7.50 7.14 9.73
N ASN A 132 -6.82 7.59 8.66
CA ASN A 132 -7.22 7.36 7.28
C ASN A 132 -6.18 6.55 6.47
N LYS A 133 -5.27 5.84 7.14
CA LYS A 133 -4.21 5.04 6.51
C LYS A 133 -4.73 3.96 5.57
N ASP A 134 -5.95 3.52 5.77
CA ASP A 134 -6.67 2.53 4.97
C ASP A 134 -6.86 2.98 3.51
N ILE A 135 -7.16 4.27 3.28
CA ILE A 135 -7.39 4.82 1.94
C ILE A 135 -6.20 5.61 1.38
N ILE A 136 -5.22 6.00 2.21
CA ILE A 136 -4.05 6.74 1.73
C ILE A 136 -3.10 5.79 1.00
N SER A 137 -2.98 5.96 -0.33
CA SER A 137 -2.08 5.19 -1.19
C SER A 137 -0.62 5.53 -0.90
N MET A 138 -0.31 6.81 -0.87
CA MET A 138 1.04 7.35 -0.65
C MET A 138 0.98 8.80 -0.22
N TYR A 139 2.12 9.31 0.30
CA TYR A 139 2.27 10.67 0.76
C TYR A 139 3.46 11.32 0.05
N GLN A 140 3.20 12.35 -0.77
CA GLN A 140 4.25 13.08 -1.48
C GLN A 140 4.92 14.12 -0.59
N TYR A 141 6.23 14.19 -0.65
CA TYR A 141 7.05 15.19 0.05
C TYR A 141 6.80 16.57 -0.56
N GLY A 142 5.84 17.30 0.00
CA GLY A 142 5.25 18.50 -0.58
C GLY A 142 5.41 19.79 0.22
N TRP A 143 6.00 19.78 1.39
CA TRP A 143 6.00 20.88 2.33
C TRP A 143 6.80 22.11 1.89
N ILE A 144 7.79 21.96 1.02
CA ILE A 144 8.73 23.01 0.62
C ILE A 144 8.40 23.49 -0.78
N GLY A 145 8.30 24.80 -0.94
CA GLY A 145 8.19 25.47 -2.21
C GLY A 145 6.78 25.52 -2.78
N CYS A 146 6.67 26.18 -3.93
CA CYS A 146 5.42 26.29 -4.68
C CYS A 146 4.90 24.92 -5.08
N TRP A 147 3.60 24.68 -4.99
CA TRP A 147 2.91 23.39 -5.19
C TRP A 147 3.45 22.23 -4.34
N GLY A 148 4.42 22.50 -3.45
CA GLY A 148 5.14 21.47 -2.72
C GLY A 148 6.07 20.63 -3.61
N GLU A 149 6.74 21.23 -4.58
CA GLU A 149 7.63 20.53 -5.52
C GLU A 149 9.12 20.64 -5.17
N ASN A 150 9.43 21.19 -3.99
CA ASN A 150 10.77 21.24 -3.43
C ASN A 150 11.77 22.18 -4.16
N TYR A 151 11.31 22.99 -5.08
CA TYR A 151 12.08 24.09 -5.67
C TYR A 151 11.39 25.41 -5.32
N TYR A 152 11.84 26.56 -5.65
CA TYR A 152 11.29 27.86 -5.26
C TYR A 152 10.68 27.91 -3.85
N THR A 153 11.42 28.40 -2.89
CA THR A 153 11.00 28.56 -1.50
C THR A 153 11.14 30.00 -1.03
N SER A 154 10.26 30.46 -0.14
CA SER A 154 10.46 31.71 0.59
C SER A 154 11.52 31.60 1.69
N GLN A 155 11.88 30.38 2.09
CA GLN A 155 12.84 30.09 3.17
C GLN A 155 14.22 29.73 2.58
N VAL A 156 14.77 30.61 1.73
CA VAL A 156 16.00 30.33 0.96
C VAL A 156 17.20 30.04 1.88
N ALA A 157 17.32 30.71 3.01
CA ALA A 157 18.39 30.47 3.97
C ALA A 157 18.34 29.05 4.54
N ASP A 158 17.13 28.55 4.82
CA ASP A 158 16.91 27.23 5.41
C ASP A 158 16.97 26.10 4.39
N PHE A 159 16.45 26.30 3.17
CA PHE A 159 16.22 25.21 2.22
C PHE A 159 16.98 25.34 0.90
N GLY A 160 17.60 26.49 0.60
CA GLY A 160 18.15 26.79 -0.72
C GLY A 160 17.05 27.05 -1.76
N ASN A 161 17.42 27.57 -2.92
CA ASN A 161 16.47 27.89 -3.98
C ASN A 161 17.06 27.52 -5.36
N GLY A 162 16.20 27.09 -6.29
CA GLY A 162 16.61 26.74 -7.66
C GLY A 162 17.45 25.45 -7.72
N ASP A 163 18.68 25.58 -8.18
CA ASP A 163 19.57 24.44 -8.41
C ASP A 163 19.97 23.73 -7.11
N TYR A 164 19.39 22.55 -6.87
CA TYR A 164 19.65 21.74 -5.67
C TYR A 164 21.08 21.20 -5.59
N THR A 165 21.85 21.20 -6.67
CA THR A 165 23.28 20.80 -6.65
C THR A 165 24.12 21.78 -5.86
N GLN A 166 23.64 23.02 -5.69
CA GLN A 166 24.30 24.11 -4.98
C GLN A 166 23.89 24.24 -3.51
N TYR A 167 22.97 23.38 -3.02
CA TYR A 167 22.52 23.50 -1.63
C TYR A 167 23.64 23.15 -0.65
N THR A 168 23.76 23.97 0.39
CA THR A 168 24.71 23.77 1.48
C THR A 168 24.37 22.54 2.32
N THR A 169 25.35 22.07 3.10
CA THR A 169 25.14 20.96 4.05
C THR A 169 23.99 21.24 5.03
N THR A 170 23.86 22.49 5.51
CA THR A 170 22.79 22.91 6.42
C THR A 170 21.43 22.85 5.73
N GLN A 171 21.31 23.32 4.49
CA GLN A 171 20.06 23.27 3.73
C GLN A 171 19.62 21.82 3.46
N TRP A 172 20.56 20.95 3.12
CA TRP A 172 20.27 19.52 2.99
C TRP A 172 19.85 18.90 4.33
N ALA A 173 20.50 19.24 5.44
CA ALA A 173 20.12 18.77 6.77
C ALA A 173 18.71 19.24 7.16
N ASN A 174 18.33 20.47 6.83
CA ASN A 174 17.00 21.02 7.09
C ASN A 174 15.93 20.28 6.25
N ARG A 175 16.17 20.03 4.96
CA ARG A 175 15.29 19.23 4.10
C ARG A 175 15.11 17.82 4.64
N LYS A 176 16.20 17.20 5.12
CA LYS A 176 16.15 15.89 5.77
C LYS A 176 15.30 15.89 7.03
N GLN A 177 15.37 16.94 7.86
CA GLN A 177 14.54 17.04 9.07
C GLN A 177 13.04 17.04 8.75
N ILE A 178 12.61 17.72 7.68
CA ILE A 178 11.21 17.71 7.25
C ILE A 178 10.82 16.30 6.79
N LEU A 179 11.63 15.65 5.96
CA LEU A 179 11.34 14.32 5.46
C LEU A 179 11.37 13.25 6.56
N ASP A 180 12.31 13.35 7.52
CA ASP A 180 12.37 12.48 8.70
C ASP A 180 11.12 12.65 9.59
N ALA A 181 10.63 13.90 9.76
CA ALA A 181 9.40 14.17 10.49
C ALA A 181 8.18 13.55 9.80
N MET A 182 8.09 13.63 8.46
CA MET A 182 7.05 12.94 7.70
C MET A 182 7.11 11.42 7.88
N LEU A 183 8.31 10.82 7.78
CA LEU A 183 8.51 9.38 7.97
C LEU A 183 8.09 8.92 9.38
N ALA A 184 8.39 9.73 10.40
CA ALA A 184 8.04 9.45 11.79
C ALA A 184 6.54 9.61 12.06
N ALA A 185 5.89 10.59 11.41
CA ALA A 185 4.47 10.90 11.59
C ALA A 185 3.53 10.04 10.73
N THR A 186 4.07 9.25 9.81
CA THR A 186 3.27 8.48 8.84
C THR A 186 3.36 6.98 9.13
N PRO A 187 2.23 6.24 9.14
CA PRO A 187 2.22 4.79 9.24
C PRO A 187 3.17 4.12 8.24
N ILE A 188 3.81 3.04 8.66
CA ILE A 188 4.87 2.37 7.87
C ILE A 188 4.37 1.82 6.53
N GLU A 189 3.09 1.46 6.46
CA GLU A 189 2.42 0.96 5.27
C GLU A 189 2.14 2.02 4.20
N ILE A 190 2.31 3.31 4.52
CA ILE A 190 2.17 4.42 3.57
C ILE A 190 3.57 4.81 3.07
N PRO A 191 3.91 4.55 1.80
CA PRO A 191 5.15 5.03 1.23
C PRO A 191 5.14 6.56 1.09
N ILE A 192 6.31 7.17 1.28
CA ILE A 192 6.54 8.59 0.99
C ILE A 192 7.22 8.69 -0.37
N GLN A 193 6.93 9.75 -1.13
CA GLN A 193 7.57 9.98 -2.42
C GLN A 193 8.33 11.30 -2.42
N VAL A 194 9.51 11.31 -3.03
CA VAL A 194 10.31 12.51 -3.31
C VAL A 194 10.31 12.83 -4.80
N ARG A 195 10.45 14.12 -5.14
CA ARG A 195 10.39 14.63 -6.52
C ARG A 195 11.63 14.20 -7.34
N TYR A 196 12.81 14.17 -6.73
CA TYR A 196 14.08 14.01 -7.40
C TYR A 196 14.82 12.76 -6.92
N LEU A 197 15.42 12.03 -7.87
CA LEU A 197 16.27 10.88 -7.58
C LEU A 197 17.41 11.23 -6.63
N PHE A 198 18.08 12.35 -6.94
CA PHE A 198 19.20 12.87 -6.17
C PHE A 198 18.85 13.14 -4.70
N TYR A 199 17.61 13.55 -4.39
CA TYR A 199 17.18 13.77 -3.01
C TYR A 199 17.28 12.49 -2.17
N LYS A 200 16.78 11.38 -2.68
CA LYS A 200 16.87 10.11 -1.95
C LYS A 200 18.32 9.65 -1.82
N GLN A 201 19.10 9.72 -2.89
CA GLN A 201 20.53 9.38 -2.86
C GLN A 201 21.30 10.23 -1.85
N LYS A 202 21.05 11.54 -1.82
CA LYS A 202 21.74 12.50 -0.92
C LYS A 202 21.31 12.38 0.53
N LEU A 203 20.01 12.26 0.78
CA LEU A 203 19.45 12.25 2.14
C LEU A 203 19.52 10.88 2.80
N TYR A 204 19.51 9.81 2.02
CA TYR A 204 19.53 8.42 2.49
C TYR A 204 20.50 7.56 1.67
N PRO A 205 21.82 7.81 1.75
CA PRO A 205 22.82 7.13 0.93
C PRO A 205 22.87 5.60 1.18
N THR A 206 22.45 5.14 2.35
CA THR A 206 22.30 3.70 2.67
C THR A 206 20.95 3.13 2.26
N GLY A 207 20.11 3.92 1.57
CA GLY A 207 18.78 3.54 1.14
C GLY A 207 17.68 3.82 2.19
N ASN A 208 16.45 3.80 1.75
CA ASN A 208 15.25 3.82 2.57
C ASN A 208 14.11 3.13 1.79
N ASN A 209 13.60 2.04 2.32
CA ASN A 209 12.58 1.20 1.68
C ASN A 209 11.14 1.72 1.81
N ARG A 210 10.95 2.96 2.31
CA ARG A 210 9.67 3.67 2.37
C ARG A 210 9.58 4.84 1.41
N ILE A 211 10.69 5.24 0.76
CA ILE A 211 10.75 6.41 -0.09
C ILE A 211 10.75 6.01 -1.56
N GLY A 212 9.62 6.20 -2.22
CA GLY A 212 9.43 6.12 -3.67
C GLY A 212 9.63 7.47 -4.36
N PHE A 213 9.12 7.59 -5.58
CA PHE A 213 9.34 8.78 -6.41
C PHE A 213 8.05 9.28 -7.06
N TYR A 214 7.98 10.60 -7.28
CA TYR A 214 7.05 11.20 -8.22
C TYR A 214 7.83 12.08 -9.22
N ASN A 215 7.45 12.03 -10.49
CA ASN A 215 8.10 12.72 -11.59
C ASN A 215 7.08 13.61 -12.29
N ASP A 216 7.08 14.91 -11.94
CA ASP A 216 6.10 15.85 -12.48
C ASP A 216 6.52 16.46 -13.83
N ALA A 217 7.46 15.82 -14.56
CA ALA A 217 7.93 16.23 -15.87
C ALA A 217 8.27 15.05 -16.80
N PHE A 218 7.54 13.94 -16.67
CA PHE A 218 7.80 12.72 -17.42
C PHE A 218 7.84 12.96 -18.93
N LEU A 219 8.95 12.56 -19.56
CA LEU A 219 9.24 12.72 -21.00
C LEU A 219 9.34 14.17 -21.47
N GLY A 220 9.36 15.15 -20.57
CA GLY A 220 9.46 16.56 -20.97
C GLY A 220 10.76 16.85 -21.71
N GLU A 221 11.87 16.46 -21.09
CA GLU A 221 13.21 16.45 -21.70
C GLU A 221 13.98 15.25 -21.10
N TRP A 222 15.25 15.04 -21.48
CA TRP A 222 15.94 13.83 -21.04
C TRP A 222 16.20 13.75 -19.54
N GLY A 223 16.27 14.86 -18.85
CA GLY A 223 16.43 14.92 -17.39
C GLY A 223 15.12 14.95 -16.63
N ASP A 224 13.98 15.02 -17.33
CA ASP A 224 12.65 15.14 -16.74
C ASP A 224 12.62 16.26 -15.67
N SER A 225 13.07 17.46 -16.06
CA SER A 225 13.16 18.67 -15.20
C SER A 225 13.82 18.39 -13.83
N GLY A 226 14.95 17.67 -13.86
CA GLY A 226 15.77 17.37 -12.68
C GLY A 226 15.42 16.09 -11.96
N MET A 227 14.48 15.26 -12.46
CA MET A 227 14.32 13.89 -11.96
C MET A 227 15.64 13.14 -12.04
N PHE A 228 16.37 13.30 -13.16
CA PHE A 228 17.71 12.81 -13.35
C PHE A 228 18.71 13.97 -13.47
N LEU A 229 19.90 13.81 -12.90
CA LEU A 229 21.02 14.70 -13.17
C LEU A 229 21.62 14.35 -14.54
N VAL A 230 21.46 15.25 -15.49
CA VAL A 230 22.01 15.10 -16.83
C VAL A 230 22.95 16.28 -17.12
N ASN A 231 24.06 15.99 -17.82
CA ASN A 231 25.03 17.05 -18.20
C ASN A 231 24.45 18.05 -19.22
N ASN A 232 23.43 17.62 -19.95
CA ASN A 232 22.75 18.39 -20.98
C ASN A 232 21.30 17.90 -21.07
N ILE A 233 20.34 18.80 -21.26
CA ILE A 233 18.92 18.48 -21.39
C ILE A 233 18.62 17.49 -22.54
N ASN A 234 19.51 17.35 -23.50
CA ASN A 234 19.43 16.41 -24.63
C ASN A 234 20.14 15.09 -24.38
N SER A 235 20.73 14.88 -23.20
CA SER A 235 21.45 13.66 -22.84
C SER A 235 20.58 12.72 -22.03
N ALA A 236 20.57 11.44 -22.42
CA ALA A 236 19.85 10.42 -21.64
C ALA A 236 20.42 10.31 -20.20
N PRO A 237 19.59 9.90 -19.22
CA PRO A 237 20.06 9.61 -17.88
C PRO A 237 21.19 8.60 -17.87
N SER A 238 22.10 8.74 -16.91
CA SER A 238 23.20 7.77 -16.75
C SER A 238 22.65 6.36 -16.52
N ALA A 239 23.42 5.33 -16.94
CA ALA A 239 23.06 3.94 -16.64
C ALA A 239 22.96 3.69 -15.13
N THR A 240 23.80 4.35 -14.32
CA THR A 240 23.78 4.28 -12.85
C THR A 240 22.45 4.79 -12.30
N ASP A 241 21.99 5.98 -12.69
CA ASP A 241 20.73 6.55 -12.22
C ASP A 241 19.52 5.77 -12.73
N SER A 242 19.55 5.35 -14.00
CA SER A 242 18.51 4.47 -14.55
C SER A 242 18.37 3.17 -13.77
N ASN A 243 19.48 2.48 -13.51
CA ASN A 243 19.48 1.21 -12.77
C ASN A 243 19.08 1.41 -11.31
N TYR A 244 19.51 2.51 -10.68
CA TYR A 244 19.07 2.85 -9.34
C TYR A 244 17.55 3.04 -9.29
N LEU A 245 16.96 3.82 -10.19
CA LEU A 245 15.52 4.04 -10.22
C LEU A 245 14.75 2.74 -10.46
N ILE A 246 15.18 1.89 -11.39
CA ILE A 246 14.59 0.57 -11.66
C ILE A 246 14.55 -0.27 -10.38
N ALA A 247 15.69 -0.38 -9.69
CA ALA A 247 15.81 -1.18 -8.46
C ALA A 247 14.91 -0.64 -7.33
N GLN A 248 14.82 0.68 -7.19
CA GLN A 248 13.99 1.30 -6.16
C GLN A 248 12.49 1.12 -6.44
N THR A 249 12.07 1.32 -7.69
CA THR A 249 10.66 1.28 -8.09
C THR A 249 10.12 -0.14 -8.27
N GLU A 250 10.96 -1.16 -8.18
CA GLU A 250 10.51 -2.55 -8.13
C GLU A 250 9.56 -2.83 -6.96
N ASN A 251 9.76 -2.15 -5.82
CA ASN A 251 9.01 -2.37 -4.58
C ASN A 251 8.32 -1.11 -4.02
N LEU A 252 8.56 0.05 -4.65
CA LEU A 252 8.05 1.34 -4.23
C LEU A 252 7.29 2.01 -5.38
N PRO A 253 6.27 2.83 -5.08
CA PRO A 253 5.48 3.47 -6.13
C PRO A 253 6.31 4.49 -6.92
N MET A 254 6.13 4.49 -8.24
CA MET A 254 6.52 5.53 -9.16
C MET A 254 5.26 6.22 -9.68
N THR A 255 5.17 7.53 -9.53
CA THR A 255 4.02 8.32 -10.00
C THR A 255 4.50 9.60 -10.71
N GLY A 256 3.59 10.37 -11.26
CA GLY A 256 3.93 11.67 -11.82
C GLY A 256 2.99 12.10 -12.94
N GLU A 257 3.47 13.07 -13.72
CA GLU A 257 2.73 13.68 -14.81
C GLU A 257 3.66 14.09 -15.95
N THR A 258 3.08 14.34 -17.12
CA THR A 258 3.79 14.95 -18.25
C THR A 258 3.61 16.46 -18.18
N ASN A 259 4.62 17.25 -18.57
CA ASN A 259 4.56 18.70 -18.46
C ASN A 259 4.67 19.45 -19.79
N GLN A 260 5.12 18.78 -20.86
CA GLN A 260 5.25 19.38 -22.20
C GLN A 260 5.16 18.33 -23.30
N ILE A 261 4.94 18.76 -24.53
CA ILE A 261 5.10 17.96 -25.74
C ILE A 261 6.54 18.10 -26.22
N ASN A 262 7.21 16.98 -26.41
CA ASN A 262 8.60 16.92 -26.89
C ASN A 262 8.81 15.68 -27.79
N ALA A 263 8.15 15.64 -28.95
CA ALA A 263 8.30 14.54 -29.90
C ALA A 263 9.74 14.47 -30.43
N PRO A 264 10.31 13.28 -30.65
CA PRO A 264 9.71 11.94 -30.50
C PRO A 264 9.77 11.40 -29.05
N ARG A 265 10.35 12.14 -28.07
CA ARG A 265 10.51 11.66 -26.70
C ARG A 265 9.17 11.36 -26.03
N THR A 266 8.16 12.19 -26.21
CA THR A 266 6.81 12.00 -25.66
C THR A 266 5.93 11.04 -26.45
N ASP A 267 6.39 10.50 -27.58
CA ASP A 267 5.60 9.61 -28.41
C ASP A 267 5.38 8.23 -27.79
N CYS A 268 4.37 7.53 -28.27
CA CYS A 268 3.94 6.22 -27.78
C CYS A 268 5.08 5.23 -27.55
N ALA A 269 6.01 5.12 -28.50
CA ALA A 269 7.10 4.15 -28.42
C ALA A 269 7.97 4.37 -27.18
N ASN A 270 8.42 5.61 -26.95
CA ASN A 270 9.24 5.95 -25.80
C ASN A 270 8.42 5.93 -24.49
N ALA A 271 7.19 6.43 -24.51
CA ALA A 271 6.31 6.42 -23.34
C ALA A 271 6.11 5.00 -22.80
N MET A 272 5.74 4.05 -23.65
CA MET A 272 5.52 2.65 -23.22
C MET A 272 6.80 1.98 -22.72
N ILE A 273 7.94 2.26 -23.35
CA ILE A 273 9.26 1.72 -22.92
C ILE A 273 9.59 2.25 -21.52
N GLU A 274 9.51 3.57 -21.28
CA GLU A 274 9.94 4.15 -20.01
C GLU A 274 8.93 3.90 -18.88
N LEU A 275 7.63 3.86 -19.16
CA LEU A 275 6.61 3.45 -18.18
C LEU A 275 6.88 2.03 -17.67
N ASN A 276 7.21 1.11 -18.58
CA ASN A 276 7.56 -0.27 -18.21
C ASN A 276 8.92 -0.35 -17.52
N LYS A 277 9.93 0.37 -18.04
CA LYS A 277 11.31 0.35 -17.53
C LYS A 277 11.38 0.80 -16.08
N TYR A 278 10.68 1.89 -15.73
CA TYR A 278 10.72 2.50 -14.42
C TYR A 278 9.55 2.13 -13.50
N ASN A 279 8.84 1.03 -13.80
CA ASN A 279 7.79 0.46 -12.94
C ASN A 279 6.71 1.47 -12.54
N TRP A 280 6.16 2.21 -13.49
CA TRP A 280 5.17 3.25 -13.22
C TRP A 280 3.87 2.67 -12.64
N SER A 281 3.49 3.15 -11.44
CA SER A 281 2.30 2.73 -10.73
C SER A 281 1.08 3.57 -11.09
N LEU A 282 1.25 4.90 -11.15
CA LEU A 282 0.17 5.85 -11.44
C LEU A 282 0.67 7.03 -12.29
N MET A 283 -0.24 7.60 -13.11
CA MET A 283 0.02 8.75 -13.98
C MET A 283 -1.12 9.76 -13.88
N ASN A 284 -0.82 11.06 -13.83
CA ASN A 284 -1.82 12.13 -13.87
C ASN A 284 -2.55 12.13 -15.23
N LYS A 285 -3.89 12.16 -15.20
CA LYS A 285 -4.74 12.25 -16.40
C LYS A 285 -5.13 13.69 -16.73
N ASP A 286 -4.93 14.63 -15.81
CA ASP A 286 -5.35 16.03 -15.96
C ASP A 286 -4.22 16.93 -16.47
N TYR A 287 -2.96 16.53 -16.33
CA TYR A 287 -1.79 17.31 -16.73
C TYR A 287 -0.68 16.40 -17.31
N LEU A 288 -0.16 16.63 -18.50
CA LEU A 288 -0.61 17.57 -19.54
C LEU A 288 -1.57 16.84 -20.49
N THR A 289 -2.81 17.31 -20.65
CA THR A 289 -3.84 16.65 -21.48
C THR A 289 -3.44 16.54 -22.94
N ALA A 290 -2.57 17.42 -23.45
CA ALA A 290 -2.05 17.34 -24.81
C ALA A 290 -1.27 16.05 -25.08
N ASN A 291 -0.50 15.53 -24.09
CA ASN A 291 0.16 14.24 -24.20
C ASN A 291 -0.84 13.08 -24.21
N ILE A 292 -1.88 13.14 -23.37
CA ILE A 292 -2.96 12.14 -23.37
C ILE A 292 -3.66 12.10 -24.73
N THR A 293 -3.93 13.27 -25.33
CA THR A 293 -4.50 13.39 -26.67
C THR A 293 -3.56 12.82 -27.74
N SER A 294 -2.25 13.11 -27.64
CA SER A 294 -1.23 12.57 -28.54
C SER A 294 -1.17 11.04 -28.47
N TRP A 295 -1.13 10.45 -27.27
CA TRP A 295 -1.12 8.99 -27.08
C TRP A 295 -2.42 8.33 -27.59
N THR A 296 -3.55 9.04 -27.49
CA THR A 296 -4.82 8.56 -28.04
C THR A 296 -4.77 8.53 -29.57
N SER A 297 -4.29 9.60 -30.21
CA SER A 297 -4.19 9.68 -31.67
C SER A 297 -3.15 8.73 -32.25
N GLN A 298 -2.07 8.45 -31.51
CA GLN A 298 -1.06 7.45 -31.88
C GLN A 298 -1.50 6.01 -31.57
N GLY A 299 -2.60 5.80 -30.84
CA GLY A 299 -3.21 4.48 -30.56
C GLY A 299 -2.68 3.74 -29.32
N CYS A 300 -1.78 4.31 -28.50
CA CYS A 300 -1.22 3.62 -27.33
C CYS A 300 -1.92 3.94 -26.01
N PHE A 301 -2.78 4.94 -25.95
CA PHE A 301 -3.42 5.35 -24.70
C PHE A 301 -4.12 4.20 -23.96
N THR A 302 -4.90 3.38 -24.69
CA THR A 302 -5.64 2.25 -24.10
C THR A 302 -4.69 1.20 -23.52
N GLU A 303 -3.54 0.96 -24.15
CA GLU A 303 -2.54 0.03 -23.62
C GLU A 303 -1.87 0.60 -22.38
N ILE A 304 -1.50 1.89 -22.38
CA ILE A 304 -0.96 2.57 -21.20
C ILE A 304 -1.96 2.50 -20.05
N GLU A 305 -3.24 2.83 -20.27
CA GLU A 305 -4.29 2.78 -19.25
C GLU A 305 -4.43 1.39 -18.63
N ARG A 306 -4.40 0.34 -19.44
CA ARG A 306 -4.47 -1.04 -18.97
C ARG A 306 -3.25 -1.45 -18.14
N LYS A 307 -2.04 -1.02 -18.54
CA LYS A 307 -0.78 -1.50 -17.99
C LYS A 307 -0.19 -0.64 -16.88
N LEU A 308 -0.62 0.61 -16.69
CA LEU A 308 -0.18 1.43 -15.55
C LEU A 308 -0.42 0.70 -14.23
N GLY A 309 0.65 0.54 -13.44
CA GLY A 309 0.64 -0.25 -12.22
C GLY A 309 0.66 -1.77 -12.50
N TYR A 310 0.15 -2.54 -11.55
CA TYR A 310 0.03 -4.00 -11.70
C TYR A 310 -1.21 -4.38 -12.51
N ARG A 311 -1.15 -5.54 -13.18
CA ARG A 311 -2.29 -6.15 -13.90
C ARG A 311 -2.19 -7.66 -13.80
N PHE A 312 -2.88 -8.25 -12.84
CA PHE A 312 -2.87 -9.69 -12.68
C PHE A 312 -3.80 -10.39 -13.69
N GLU A 313 -3.29 -11.45 -14.29
CA GLU A 313 -4.02 -12.29 -15.23
C GLU A 313 -3.89 -13.75 -14.78
N LEU A 314 -5.02 -14.40 -14.52
CA LEU A 314 -5.08 -15.84 -14.34
C LEU A 314 -4.73 -16.53 -15.66
N LEU A 315 -3.83 -17.49 -15.63
CA LEU A 315 -3.45 -18.29 -16.79
C LEU A 315 -4.23 -19.62 -16.82
N ASN A 316 -4.11 -20.37 -15.76
CA ASN A 316 -4.83 -21.60 -15.55
C ASN A 316 -4.91 -21.93 -14.05
N SER A 317 -5.83 -22.84 -13.70
CA SER A 317 -5.84 -23.48 -12.39
C SER A 317 -6.15 -24.97 -12.53
N SER A 318 -5.71 -25.74 -11.54
CA SER A 318 -5.99 -27.17 -11.45
C SER A 318 -6.33 -27.57 -10.04
N PHE A 319 -7.19 -28.57 -9.91
CA PHE A 319 -7.54 -29.16 -8.62
C PHE A 319 -7.41 -30.67 -8.68
N SER A 320 -6.58 -31.26 -7.84
CA SER A 320 -6.36 -32.70 -7.73
C SER A 320 -5.98 -33.07 -6.30
N ASN A 321 -6.47 -34.18 -5.80
CA ASN A 321 -6.16 -34.69 -4.45
C ASN A 321 -6.34 -33.62 -3.36
N ASN A 322 -7.46 -32.92 -3.37
CA ASN A 322 -7.77 -31.80 -2.49
C ASN A 322 -6.76 -30.63 -2.54
N THR A 323 -5.92 -30.57 -3.56
CA THR A 323 -4.92 -29.50 -3.73
C THR A 323 -5.30 -28.63 -4.91
N LEU A 324 -5.45 -27.33 -4.65
CA LEU A 324 -5.62 -26.29 -5.67
C LEU A 324 -4.26 -25.74 -6.06
N THR A 325 -4.02 -25.62 -7.37
CA THR A 325 -2.91 -24.85 -7.94
C THR A 325 -3.48 -23.76 -8.85
N VAL A 326 -3.03 -22.51 -8.70
CA VAL A 326 -3.41 -21.37 -9.54
C VAL A 326 -2.15 -20.74 -10.10
N ASN A 327 -2.07 -20.66 -11.43
CA ASN A 327 -1.00 -19.97 -12.14
C ASN A 327 -1.50 -18.64 -12.67
N LEU A 328 -0.75 -17.58 -12.42
CA LEU A 328 -1.06 -16.22 -12.86
C LEU A 328 0.21 -15.45 -13.22
N GLN A 329 0.04 -14.31 -13.86
CA GLN A 329 1.11 -13.38 -14.19
C GLN A 329 0.71 -11.94 -13.86
N ASN A 330 1.71 -11.06 -13.77
CA ASN A 330 1.52 -9.63 -13.69
C ASN A 330 1.97 -9.01 -15.03
N SER A 331 1.04 -8.66 -15.89
CA SER A 331 1.28 -8.04 -17.20
C SER A 331 1.34 -6.50 -17.17
N GLY A 332 1.24 -5.90 -16.00
CA GLY A 332 1.33 -4.45 -15.81
C GLY A 332 2.76 -3.90 -15.83
N TYR A 333 2.88 -2.58 -15.82
CA TYR A 333 4.18 -1.90 -15.80
C TYR A 333 4.88 -1.94 -14.45
N ALA A 334 4.14 -2.13 -13.35
CA ALA A 334 4.69 -2.13 -11.99
C ALA A 334 4.25 -3.34 -11.17
N ASN A 335 4.91 -3.54 -10.03
CA ASN A 335 4.49 -4.48 -9.01
C ASN A 335 3.53 -3.81 -8.01
N VAL A 336 2.86 -4.61 -7.19
CA VAL A 336 2.11 -4.09 -6.04
C VAL A 336 3.11 -3.59 -5.00
N TYR A 337 2.89 -2.38 -4.49
CA TYR A 337 3.75 -1.77 -3.45
C TYR A 337 3.14 -1.83 -2.05
N LYS A 338 1.85 -2.17 -1.91
CA LYS A 338 1.18 -2.39 -0.62
C LYS A 338 0.96 -3.87 -0.36
N SER A 339 1.27 -4.32 0.85
CA SER A 339 1.06 -5.70 1.28
C SER A 339 -0.41 -6.05 1.32
N ARG A 340 -0.76 -7.19 0.77
CA ARG A 340 -2.10 -7.80 0.80
C ARG A 340 -1.97 -9.32 0.85
N LYS A 341 -2.90 -9.97 1.54
CA LYS A 341 -3.05 -11.41 1.48
C LYS A 341 -3.91 -11.83 0.28
N ALA A 342 -3.71 -13.06 -0.18
CA ALA A 342 -4.59 -13.71 -1.12
C ALA A 342 -5.28 -14.90 -0.46
N PHE A 343 -6.55 -15.08 -0.80
CA PHE A 343 -7.38 -16.16 -0.26
C PHE A 343 -8.04 -16.95 -1.38
N VAL A 344 -8.15 -18.24 -1.19
CA VAL A 344 -9.13 -19.05 -1.89
C VAL A 344 -10.44 -19.00 -1.09
N VAL A 345 -11.54 -18.64 -1.73
CA VAL A 345 -12.89 -18.72 -1.15
C VAL A 345 -13.59 -19.93 -1.74
N LEU A 346 -14.11 -20.78 -0.84
CA LEU A 346 -14.85 -22.00 -1.18
C LEU A 346 -16.31 -21.76 -0.79
N LYS A 347 -17.19 -21.64 -1.77
CA LYS A 347 -18.63 -21.51 -1.55
C LYS A 347 -19.28 -22.88 -1.71
N ASN A 348 -19.82 -23.42 -0.62
CA ASN A 348 -20.53 -24.69 -0.64
C ASN A 348 -21.78 -24.60 -1.53
N THR A 349 -21.91 -25.50 -2.51
CA THR A 349 -22.98 -25.44 -3.50
C THR A 349 -24.35 -25.82 -2.95
N ALA A 350 -24.43 -26.58 -1.84
CA ALA A 350 -25.67 -26.97 -1.20
C ALA A 350 -26.15 -25.95 -0.16
N THR A 351 -25.23 -25.40 0.66
CA THR A 351 -25.58 -24.53 1.80
C THR A 351 -25.33 -23.05 1.54
N ASN A 352 -24.63 -22.69 0.46
CA ASN A 352 -24.10 -21.36 0.16
C ASN A 352 -23.12 -20.81 1.22
N THR A 353 -22.69 -21.61 2.18
CA THR A 353 -21.68 -21.21 3.19
C THR A 353 -20.33 -20.99 2.51
N GLU A 354 -19.68 -19.86 2.85
CA GLU A 354 -18.35 -19.49 2.33
C GLU A 354 -17.26 -19.77 3.38
N TYR A 355 -16.16 -20.37 2.94
CA TYR A 355 -14.95 -20.61 3.72
C TYR A 355 -13.79 -19.92 3.03
N SER A 356 -12.99 -19.14 3.77
CA SER A 356 -11.85 -18.41 3.25
C SER A 356 -10.55 -19.02 3.77
N VAL A 357 -9.66 -19.42 2.88
CA VAL A 357 -8.38 -20.07 3.19
C VAL A 357 -7.26 -19.26 2.58
N GLU A 358 -6.30 -18.80 3.40
CA GLU A 358 -5.14 -18.06 2.93
C GLU A 358 -4.28 -18.93 1.99
N ILE A 359 -3.99 -18.43 0.79
CA ILE A 359 -3.15 -19.08 -0.22
C ILE A 359 -1.83 -18.31 -0.47
N SER A 360 -1.77 -17.04 -0.15
CA SER A 360 -0.54 -16.23 -0.16
C SER A 360 -0.58 -15.19 0.96
N SER A 361 0.52 -15.08 1.68
CA SER A 361 0.65 -14.14 2.81
C SER A 361 0.91 -12.70 2.36
N ASP A 362 1.53 -12.49 1.18
CA ASP A 362 1.76 -11.16 0.63
C ASP A 362 1.93 -11.21 -0.90
N ILE A 363 1.02 -10.52 -1.61
CA ILE A 363 1.06 -10.41 -3.08
C ILE A 363 2.15 -9.45 -3.59
N LYS A 364 2.89 -8.77 -2.74
CA LYS A 364 4.11 -8.03 -3.15
C LYS A 364 5.18 -8.94 -3.75
N ALA A 365 5.13 -10.22 -3.43
CA ALA A 365 5.98 -11.23 -4.04
C ALA A 365 5.62 -11.54 -5.51
N TRP A 366 4.44 -11.10 -5.99
CA TRP A 366 3.95 -11.38 -7.35
C TRP A 366 4.53 -10.38 -8.36
N LYS A 367 5.77 -10.62 -8.77
CA LYS A 367 6.53 -9.71 -9.62
C LYS A 367 6.16 -9.83 -11.10
N LYS A 368 6.22 -8.70 -11.83
CA LYS A 368 5.98 -8.67 -13.29
C LYS A 368 6.99 -9.47 -14.12
N THR A 369 8.13 -9.81 -13.54
CA THR A 369 9.21 -10.55 -14.19
C THR A 369 9.20 -12.03 -13.90
N SER A 370 8.24 -12.53 -13.10
CA SER A 370 8.21 -13.90 -12.62
C SER A 370 6.87 -14.56 -12.88
N ALA A 371 6.88 -15.84 -13.22
CA ALA A 371 5.70 -16.67 -13.16
C ALA A 371 5.24 -16.79 -11.69
N ILE A 372 3.94 -16.70 -11.47
CA ILE A 372 3.34 -16.76 -10.13
C ILE A 372 2.53 -18.06 -10.06
N GLN A 373 2.92 -18.94 -9.15
CA GLN A 373 2.20 -20.19 -8.87
C GLN A 373 1.79 -20.21 -7.40
N LEU A 374 0.51 -20.40 -7.15
CA LEU A 374 -0.07 -20.55 -5.82
C LEU A 374 -0.55 -21.98 -5.67
N THR A 375 -0.14 -22.66 -4.61
CA THR A 375 -0.56 -24.03 -4.33
C THR A 375 -1.04 -24.13 -2.90
N LYS A 376 -2.21 -24.75 -2.68
CA LYS A 376 -2.81 -24.95 -1.35
C LYS A 376 -3.55 -26.27 -1.27
N SER A 377 -3.18 -27.13 -0.30
CA SER A 377 -4.02 -28.23 0.10
C SER A 377 -5.22 -27.72 0.90
N LEU A 378 -6.41 -28.15 0.52
CA LEU A 378 -7.68 -27.77 1.15
C LEU A 378 -8.24 -28.89 2.03
N ALA A 379 -7.57 -30.05 2.06
CA ALA A 379 -7.95 -31.19 2.89
C ALA A 379 -7.98 -30.80 4.38
N GLY A 380 -9.09 -31.05 5.06
CA GLY A 380 -9.24 -30.78 6.49
C GLY A 380 -9.38 -29.30 6.85
N LEU A 381 -9.28 -28.36 5.89
CA LEU A 381 -9.45 -26.93 6.13
C LEU A 381 -10.90 -26.47 6.01
N VAL A 382 -11.74 -27.24 5.32
CA VAL A 382 -13.19 -27.04 5.19
C VAL A 382 -13.89 -28.39 5.33
N PRO A 383 -15.20 -28.42 5.68
CA PRO A 383 -15.97 -29.68 5.71
C PRO A 383 -15.97 -30.38 4.36
N ASN A 384 -16.22 -31.73 4.37
CA ASN A 384 -16.45 -32.45 3.13
C ASN A 384 -17.65 -31.87 2.38
N GLY A 385 -17.54 -31.76 1.07
CA GLY A 385 -18.61 -31.16 0.25
C GLY A 385 -18.16 -30.74 -1.13
N THR A 386 -19.12 -30.23 -1.90
CA THR A 386 -18.87 -29.65 -3.22
C THR A 386 -18.86 -28.12 -3.15
N TYR A 387 -17.84 -27.49 -3.76
CA TYR A 387 -17.55 -26.09 -3.61
C TYR A 387 -17.26 -25.42 -4.94
N GLN A 388 -17.87 -24.25 -5.17
CA GLN A 388 -17.42 -23.29 -6.19
C GLN A 388 -16.20 -22.54 -5.64
N LEU A 389 -15.13 -22.42 -6.45
CA LEU A 389 -13.87 -21.77 -6.05
C LEU A 389 -13.74 -20.35 -6.58
N TYR A 390 -13.19 -19.47 -5.73
CA TYR A 390 -12.85 -18.10 -6.07
C TYR A 390 -11.45 -17.73 -5.54
N LEU A 391 -10.75 -16.86 -6.25
CA LEU A 391 -9.57 -16.16 -5.73
C LEU A 391 -10.00 -14.79 -5.22
N ASN A 392 -9.74 -14.49 -3.96
CA ASN A 392 -10.03 -13.18 -3.34
C ASN A 392 -8.72 -12.48 -2.96
N LEU A 393 -8.60 -11.23 -3.41
CA LEU A 393 -7.47 -10.34 -3.18
C LEU A 393 -7.97 -9.07 -2.46
N PRO A 394 -8.45 -9.18 -1.20
CA PRO A 394 -9.13 -8.10 -0.50
C PRO A 394 -8.16 -7.00 -0.09
N ASP A 395 -8.72 -5.82 0.25
CA ASP A 395 -7.99 -4.85 1.04
C ASP A 395 -7.80 -5.37 2.47
N PRO A 396 -6.65 -5.14 3.13
CA PRO A 396 -6.42 -5.63 4.49
C PRO A 396 -7.39 -5.08 5.55
N THR A 397 -7.99 -3.91 5.31
CA THR A 397 -8.77 -3.15 6.29
C THR A 397 -10.14 -2.71 5.80
N LEU A 398 -10.36 -2.66 4.48
CA LEU A 398 -11.60 -2.19 3.85
C LEU A 398 -12.39 -3.36 3.30
N THR A 399 -13.64 -3.50 3.76
CA THR A 399 -14.54 -4.60 3.38
C THR A 399 -15.33 -4.33 2.09
N ASN A 400 -15.36 -3.08 1.62
CA ASN A 400 -16.06 -2.75 0.37
C ASN A 400 -15.38 -3.45 -0.82
N PRO A 401 -16.12 -4.25 -1.63
CA PRO A 401 -15.59 -4.97 -2.80
C PRO A 401 -14.82 -4.10 -3.80
N LEU A 402 -15.09 -2.81 -3.86
CA LEU A 402 -14.40 -1.85 -4.71
C LEU A 402 -12.90 -1.71 -4.40
N PHE A 403 -12.46 -2.17 -3.22
CA PHE A 403 -11.05 -2.19 -2.81
C PHE A 403 -10.37 -3.54 -3.02
N SER A 404 -11.11 -4.56 -3.46
CA SER A 404 -10.54 -5.85 -3.88
C SER A 404 -9.90 -5.74 -5.26
N ILE A 405 -8.89 -6.58 -5.51
CA ILE A 405 -8.20 -6.62 -6.80
C ILE A 405 -8.94 -7.56 -7.74
N ARG A 406 -9.37 -7.02 -8.88
CA ARG A 406 -9.89 -7.76 -10.03
C ARG A 406 -8.73 -8.26 -10.89
N CYS A 407 -8.71 -9.53 -11.21
CA CYS A 407 -7.86 -10.09 -12.26
C CYS A 407 -8.38 -9.72 -13.65
N ALA A 408 -7.48 -9.56 -14.59
CA ALA A 408 -7.79 -9.10 -15.95
C ALA A 408 -8.18 -10.27 -16.86
N ASN A 409 -9.25 -10.97 -16.48
CA ASN A 409 -9.78 -12.12 -17.24
C ASN A 409 -11.25 -11.92 -17.56
N THR A 410 -11.67 -12.42 -18.73
CA THR A 410 -13.07 -12.38 -19.17
C THR A 410 -13.92 -13.35 -18.36
N GLY A 411 -15.06 -12.90 -17.84
CA GLY A 411 -16.06 -13.75 -17.17
C GLY A 411 -15.67 -14.27 -15.78
N THR A 412 -14.65 -13.67 -15.13
CA THR A 412 -14.20 -14.13 -13.81
C THR A 412 -14.59 -13.20 -12.66
N TRP A 413 -14.91 -11.94 -12.92
CA TRP A 413 -15.13 -10.96 -11.86
C TRP A 413 -16.55 -10.96 -11.30
N ASP A 414 -16.67 -11.17 -10.00
CA ASP A 414 -17.90 -10.95 -9.22
C ASP A 414 -17.79 -9.60 -8.49
N ALA A 415 -18.43 -8.56 -9.05
CA ALA A 415 -18.37 -7.20 -8.51
C ALA A 415 -19.09 -7.06 -7.15
N THR A 416 -20.05 -7.93 -6.86
CA THR A 416 -20.84 -7.89 -5.62
C THR A 416 -20.00 -8.35 -4.42
N LYS A 417 -19.13 -9.34 -4.65
CA LYS A 417 -18.28 -9.94 -3.62
C LYS A 417 -16.84 -9.41 -3.64
N GLY A 418 -16.39 -8.87 -4.77
CA GLY A 418 -14.98 -8.54 -4.99
C GLY A 418 -14.11 -9.79 -5.20
N TYR A 419 -14.66 -10.85 -5.79
CA TYR A 419 -13.98 -12.12 -6.00
C TYR A 419 -13.68 -12.39 -7.47
N ASN A 420 -12.61 -13.12 -7.73
CA ASN A 420 -12.28 -13.64 -9.04
C ASN A 420 -12.72 -15.10 -9.10
N ASN A 421 -13.80 -15.41 -9.83
CA ASN A 421 -14.32 -16.74 -10.00
C ASN A 421 -13.31 -17.61 -10.76
N LEU A 422 -12.91 -18.74 -10.17
CA LEU A 422 -12.02 -19.71 -10.82
C LEU A 422 -12.77 -20.64 -11.79
N ASN A 423 -14.09 -20.47 -11.94
CA ASN A 423 -14.94 -21.27 -12.81
C ASN A 423 -14.75 -22.80 -12.61
N GLN A 424 -14.42 -23.19 -11.38
CA GLN A 424 -14.23 -24.57 -10.97
C GLN A 424 -15.16 -24.92 -9.83
N THR A 425 -15.84 -26.07 -9.98
CA THR A 425 -16.59 -26.71 -8.90
C THR A 425 -15.88 -28.00 -8.52
N VAL A 426 -15.43 -28.10 -7.28
CA VAL A 426 -14.61 -29.18 -6.78
C VAL A 426 -15.27 -29.91 -5.62
N THR A 427 -14.97 -31.18 -5.44
CA THR A 427 -15.40 -31.94 -4.27
C THR A 427 -14.21 -32.18 -3.35
N ILE A 428 -14.36 -31.76 -2.08
CA ILE A 428 -13.40 -32.03 -1.02
C ILE A 428 -13.89 -33.19 -0.21
N THR A 429 -13.02 -34.19 -0.07
CA THR A 429 -13.28 -35.39 0.73
C THR A 429 -12.16 -35.56 1.74
N SER A 430 -12.48 -35.97 2.97
CA SER A 430 -11.44 -36.44 3.89
C SER A 430 -10.77 -37.66 3.31
N SER A 431 -9.44 -37.67 3.25
CA SER A 431 -8.73 -38.92 3.04
C SER A 431 -8.96 -39.78 4.29
N THR A 432 -9.85 -40.71 4.24
CA THR A 432 -9.78 -41.83 5.15
C THR A 432 -8.56 -42.61 4.72
N THR A 433 -7.42 -42.43 5.34
CA THR A 433 -6.35 -43.38 5.35
C THR A 433 -6.94 -44.61 6.07
N THR A 434 -7.45 -45.54 5.30
CA THR A 434 -7.63 -46.90 5.81
C THR A 434 -6.23 -47.46 5.98
N ASP A 435 -5.68 -47.32 7.17
CA ASP A 435 -4.57 -48.17 7.58
C ASP A 435 -5.03 -49.59 7.43
N PRO A 436 -4.22 -50.49 6.80
CA PRO A 436 -4.57 -51.89 6.72
C PRO A 436 -4.71 -52.41 8.15
N VAL A 437 -5.92 -52.90 8.48
CA VAL A 437 -6.18 -53.56 9.76
C VAL A 437 -5.28 -54.79 9.84
N VAL A 438 -4.19 -54.68 10.58
CA VAL A 438 -3.41 -55.83 11.01
C VAL A 438 -4.23 -56.50 12.09
N THR A 439 -4.92 -57.59 11.71
CA THR A 439 -5.58 -58.47 12.68
C THR A 439 -4.52 -59.21 13.46
N THR A 440 -4.18 -58.74 14.66
CA THR A 440 -3.52 -59.55 15.68
C THR A 440 -4.57 -60.39 16.43
N PRO A 441 -4.31 -61.65 16.79
CA PRO A 441 -5.30 -62.49 17.45
C PRO A 441 -5.62 -61.97 18.85
N VAL A 442 -6.92 -61.97 19.18
CA VAL A 442 -7.49 -61.55 20.45
C VAL A 442 -7.03 -62.49 21.56
N VAL A 443 -6.24 -61.99 22.50
CA VAL A 443 -6.03 -62.60 23.83
C VAL A 443 -7.04 -61.96 24.76
N THR A 444 -8.05 -62.73 25.21
CA THR A 444 -9.03 -62.31 26.21
C THR A 444 -8.40 -62.26 27.61
N THR A 445 -8.29 -61.05 28.19
CA THR A 445 -8.08 -60.85 29.61
C THR A 445 -9.29 -60.09 30.21
N PRO A 446 -9.61 -60.31 31.51
CA PRO A 446 -10.89 -59.92 32.07
C PRO A 446 -11.04 -58.42 32.29
N VAL A 447 -12.26 -57.93 32.11
CA VAL A 447 -12.72 -56.58 32.25
C VAL A 447 -12.60 -56.09 33.68
N ILE A 448 -11.77 -55.05 33.91
CA ILE A 448 -11.84 -54.24 35.12
C ILE A 448 -12.49 -52.92 34.71
N THR A 449 -13.69 -52.66 35.24
CA THR A 449 -14.40 -51.40 35.08
C THR A 449 -13.75 -50.28 35.90
N THR A 450 -13.12 -49.31 35.22
CA THR A 450 -12.75 -48.01 35.85
C THR A 450 -13.72 -46.93 35.36
N PRO A 451 -14.03 -45.92 36.22
CA PRO A 451 -15.03 -44.91 35.91
C PRO A 451 -14.57 -43.98 34.79
N VAL A 452 -15.51 -43.58 33.95
CA VAL A 452 -15.36 -42.63 32.85
C VAL A 452 -14.99 -41.26 33.44
N VAL A 453 -13.75 -40.83 33.20
CA VAL A 453 -13.34 -39.44 33.41
C VAL A 453 -13.63 -38.69 32.12
N THR A 454 -14.63 -37.81 32.15
CA THR A 454 -14.90 -36.85 31.10
C THR A 454 -13.77 -35.82 31.09
N THR A 455 -12.87 -35.85 30.10
CA THR A 455 -11.92 -34.78 29.86
C THR A 455 -12.64 -33.55 29.32
N PRO A 456 -12.43 -32.36 29.90
CA PRO A 456 -13.01 -31.13 29.37
C PRO A 456 -12.36 -30.80 28.02
N ILE A 457 -13.20 -30.33 27.09
CA ILE A 457 -12.78 -29.78 25.79
C ILE A 457 -11.87 -28.58 26.09
N VAL A 458 -10.58 -28.71 25.79
CA VAL A 458 -9.64 -27.58 25.85
C VAL A 458 -9.89 -26.72 24.62
N THR A 459 -10.70 -25.69 24.78
CA THR A 459 -10.73 -24.57 23.83
C THR A 459 -9.41 -23.82 23.99
N THR A 460 -8.56 -23.85 22.97
CA THR A 460 -7.37 -22.99 22.91
C THR A 460 -7.82 -21.52 22.99
N PRO A 461 -7.36 -20.74 23.98
CA PRO A 461 -7.74 -19.34 24.09
C PRO A 461 -7.20 -18.57 22.88
N VAL A 462 -8.02 -17.71 22.30
CA VAL A 462 -7.60 -16.74 21.31
C VAL A 462 -6.59 -15.81 22.00
N VAL A 463 -5.31 -15.92 21.64
CA VAL A 463 -4.27 -15.04 22.17
C VAL A 463 -4.40 -13.70 21.43
N LEU A 464 -4.95 -12.69 22.12
CA LEU A 464 -4.98 -11.32 21.61
C LEU A 464 -3.57 -10.73 21.54
N PRO A 465 -3.24 -9.89 20.55
CA PRO A 465 -1.93 -9.27 20.45
C PRO A 465 -1.64 -8.37 21.66
N VAL A 466 -0.39 -8.38 22.14
CA VAL A 466 0.04 -7.51 23.25
C VAL A 466 0.01 -6.05 22.77
N GLU A 467 -0.63 -5.18 23.55
CA GLU A 467 -0.73 -3.75 23.27
C GLU A 467 -0.07 -2.92 24.38
N ILE A 468 0.79 -1.97 23.97
CA ILE A 468 1.35 -0.94 24.84
C ILE A 468 0.65 0.38 24.48
N LEU A 469 -0.19 0.91 25.37
CA LEU A 469 -0.91 2.18 25.20
C LEU A 469 -0.26 3.27 26.04
N PHE A 470 -0.13 4.49 25.50
CA PHE A 470 0.30 5.67 26.25
C PHE A 470 -0.89 6.62 26.39
N ILE A 471 -1.41 6.72 27.62
CA ILE A 471 -2.70 7.40 27.90
C ILE A 471 -2.44 8.65 28.73
N GLY A 472 -3.21 9.71 28.43
CA GLY A 472 -3.19 10.97 29.19
C GLY A 472 -1.80 11.64 29.26
N ASN A 473 -0.90 11.29 28.36
CA ASN A 473 0.47 11.82 28.30
C ASN A 473 1.31 11.53 29.55
N THR A 474 0.88 10.60 30.39
CA THR A 474 1.53 10.30 31.67
C THR A 474 1.70 8.81 31.97
N THR A 475 0.84 7.95 31.42
CA THR A 475 0.76 6.56 31.88
C THR A 475 0.82 5.55 30.73
N LEU A 476 1.58 4.47 30.92
CA LEU A 476 1.55 3.31 30.04
C LEU A 476 0.50 2.31 30.55
N VAL A 477 -0.36 1.85 29.64
CA VAL A 477 -1.28 0.73 29.87
C VAL A 477 -0.84 -0.43 29.00
N LEU A 478 -0.70 -1.61 29.60
CA LEU A 478 -0.22 -2.83 28.95
C LEU A 478 -1.39 -3.83 28.91
N ASN A 479 -1.86 -4.15 27.69
CA ASN A 479 -2.98 -5.08 27.49
C ASN A 479 -2.47 -6.40 26.94
N ASN A 480 -3.14 -7.50 27.29
CA ASN A 480 -2.93 -8.84 26.72
C ASN A 480 -1.51 -9.40 26.94
N LEU A 481 -0.78 -8.96 27.96
CA LEU A 481 0.51 -9.55 28.30
C LEU A 481 0.32 -11.03 28.69
N PRO A 482 1.19 -11.94 28.22
CA PRO A 482 1.09 -13.38 28.51
C PRO A 482 1.38 -13.72 29.97
N SER A 483 1.89 -12.77 30.77
CA SER A 483 2.18 -12.91 32.19
C SER A 483 2.13 -11.56 32.90
N THR A 484 1.84 -11.58 34.19
CA THR A 484 1.96 -10.40 35.07
C THR A 484 3.41 -10.15 35.52
N ASN A 485 4.32 -11.08 35.25
CA ASN A 485 5.76 -10.91 35.50
C ASN A 485 6.43 -10.36 34.25
N TYR A 486 6.67 -9.05 34.23
CA TYR A 486 7.29 -8.34 33.12
C TYR A 486 8.22 -7.23 33.62
N THR A 487 9.14 -6.78 32.77
CA THR A 487 9.98 -5.60 33.04
C THR A 487 9.74 -4.53 31.99
N ILE A 488 9.75 -3.26 32.41
CA ILE A 488 9.62 -2.09 31.52
C ILE A 488 10.93 -1.32 31.54
N LYS A 489 11.37 -0.89 30.34
CA LYS A 489 12.45 0.09 30.20
C LYS A 489 12.03 1.12 29.15
N VAL A 490 12.12 2.40 29.50
CA VAL A 490 11.82 3.54 28.62
C VAL A 490 13.13 4.25 28.30
N TYR A 491 13.47 4.33 27.04
CA TYR A 491 14.72 4.89 26.54
C TYR A 491 14.48 6.23 25.86
N ASN A 492 15.40 7.17 26.00
CA ASN A 492 15.45 8.33 25.11
C ASN A 492 16.10 7.95 23.75
N LEU A 493 16.09 8.85 22.79
CA LEU A 493 16.65 8.61 21.45
C LEU A 493 18.16 8.31 21.45
N ASN A 494 18.88 8.64 22.53
CA ASN A 494 20.30 8.32 22.71
C ASN A 494 20.51 6.93 23.36
N GLY A 495 19.49 6.11 23.49
CA GLY A 495 19.55 4.77 24.05
C GLY A 495 19.73 4.71 25.58
N ARG A 496 19.58 5.83 26.31
CA ARG A 496 19.68 5.85 27.78
C ARG A 496 18.32 5.60 28.41
N VAL A 497 18.28 4.70 29.39
CA VAL A 497 17.08 4.42 30.20
C VAL A 497 16.66 5.66 30.97
N LYS A 498 15.38 6.02 30.91
CA LYS A 498 14.77 7.18 31.56
C LYS A 498 13.68 6.80 32.55
N ALA A 499 13.02 5.66 32.36
CA ALA A 499 12.02 5.13 33.26
C ALA A 499 12.03 3.60 33.24
N THR A 500 11.55 2.99 34.33
CA THR A 500 11.38 1.53 34.46
C THR A 500 9.99 1.19 35.04
N SER A 501 9.03 2.10 34.90
CA SER A 501 7.64 1.96 35.38
C SER A 501 6.63 2.41 34.33
N THR A 502 5.37 2.14 34.59
CA THR A 502 4.25 2.61 33.76
C THR A 502 3.90 4.07 34.01
N ASP A 503 4.32 4.65 35.12
CA ASP A 503 4.15 6.08 35.41
C ASP A 503 5.32 6.87 34.76
N LEU A 504 4.98 7.73 33.83
CA LEU A 504 5.88 8.57 33.07
C LEU A 504 5.67 10.07 33.34
N THR A 505 4.99 10.44 34.42
CA THR A 505 4.68 11.85 34.77
C THR A 505 5.93 12.72 34.86
N TYR A 506 7.03 12.17 35.36
CA TYR A 506 8.30 12.85 35.59
C TYR A 506 9.21 12.96 34.34
N LEU A 507 8.85 12.32 33.25
CA LEU A 507 9.63 12.45 32.02
C LEU A 507 9.42 13.83 31.39
N ARG A 508 10.51 14.39 30.88
CA ARG A 508 10.45 15.64 30.10
C ARG A 508 9.78 15.40 28.75
N ARG A 509 9.27 16.48 28.16
CA ARG A 509 8.76 16.47 26.79
C ARG A 509 9.79 15.87 25.83
N GLY A 510 9.37 14.92 24.98
CA GLY A 510 10.25 14.30 23.99
C GLY A 510 9.82 12.92 23.55
N TYR A 511 10.61 12.34 22.64
CA TYR A 511 10.39 10.99 22.12
C TYR A 511 11.10 9.96 22.97
N TYR A 512 10.41 8.84 23.18
CA TYR A 512 10.92 7.71 23.95
C TYR A 512 10.56 6.39 23.28
N VAL A 513 11.41 5.38 23.49
CA VAL A 513 11.16 4.00 23.10
C VAL A 513 10.84 3.21 24.36
N VAL A 514 9.64 2.68 24.45
CA VAL A 514 9.21 1.76 25.50
C VAL A 514 9.55 0.34 25.09
N LYS A 515 10.21 -0.42 25.95
CA LYS A 515 10.41 -1.86 25.81
C LYS A 515 9.80 -2.57 27.02
N VAL A 516 9.03 -3.61 26.75
CA VAL A 516 8.42 -4.49 27.76
C VAL A 516 8.91 -5.91 27.50
N ASP A 517 9.67 -6.46 28.41
CA ASP A 517 10.14 -7.84 28.34
C ASP A 517 9.22 -8.70 29.22
N CYS A 518 8.57 -9.69 28.62
CA CYS A 518 7.65 -10.61 29.27
C CYS A 518 7.90 -12.04 28.77
N ASN A 519 8.24 -12.96 29.66
CA ASN A 519 8.55 -14.36 29.36
C ASN A 519 9.61 -14.54 28.25
N GLY A 520 10.64 -13.67 28.21
CA GLY A 520 11.73 -13.74 27.22
C GLY A 520 11.36 -13.14 25.85
N VAL A 521 10.16 -12.57 25.69
CA VAL A 521 9.72 -11.85 24.48
C VAL A 521 9.72 -10.36 24.76
N THR A 522 10.39 -9.58 23.91
CA THR A 522 10.42 -8.11 24.00
C THR A 522 9.38 -7.48 23.09
N TYR A 523 8.45 -6.73 23.67
CA TYR A 523 7.50 -5.86 22.96
C TYR A 523 8.01 -4.42 22.98
N SER A 524 7.83 -3.66 21.92
CA SER A 524 8.32 -2.28 21.87
C SER A 524 7.31 -1.32 21.25
N LYS A 525 7.31 -0.07 21.75
CA LYS A 525 6.50 1.02 21.20
C LYS A 525 7.24 2.35 21.34
N ASN A 526 7.16 3.16 20.30
CA ASN A 526 7.60 4.55 20.36
C ASN A 526 6.48 5.42 20.89
N ILE A 527 6.79 6.28 21.85
CA ILE A 527 5.85 7.25 22.43
C ILE A 527 6.43 8.65 22.34
N TYR A 528 5.54 9.64 22.29
CA TYR A 528 5.90 11.05 22.42
C TYR A 528 5.21 11.62 23.66
N LYS A 529 5.99 12.15 24.60
CA LYS A 529 5.49 12.87 25.75
C LYS A 529 5.43 14.36 25.41
N GLN A 530 4.25 14.93 25.53
CA GLN A 530 4.00 16.35 25.30
C GLN A 530 4.47 17.24 26.44
#